data_3c7d26a9e9ea0ebf16ae496b86d5e1ef
#
_entry.id   3c7d26a9e9ea0ebf16ae496b86d5e1ef
#
_cell.length_a   1.000
_cell.length_b   1.000
_cell.length_c   1.000
_cell.angle_alpha   90.00
_cell.angle_beta   90.00
_cell.angle_gamma   90.00
#
_symmetry.space_group_name_H-M   'P 1'
#
loop_
_entity.id
_entity.type
_entity.pdbx_description
1 polymer ?
#
loop_
_entity_poly.entity_id
_entity_poly.type
_entity_poly.pdbx_seq_one_letter_code
_entity_poly.pdbx_strand_id
1 'polypeptide(L)'
;MTQLQQAFGSYMHIVHLSSADALRSYRRGHGIAIETCPHYLTFAAEDIPYGATEFKCAPPIRERENRERLWAALEEGAIQMVVSDHSPCPSAMKSGDFSSAWGGIASLQLGLAIMWKHVHDRGIAPKRLIEWMSANPAGLAGLPYRKGAIAPGFDADLVIWNPNAAPPAELHHRHKLTPYQPHQYPGAVEATFLRGQKIYERGSFASAPLGAILKP
;
A
#
# COMPACT_ATOMS: atom_id res chain seq x y z
N MET A 1 -7.33 -9.66 -20.26
CA MET A 1 -8.15 -8.97 -19.23
C MET A 1 -9.11 -7.98 -19.89
N THR A 2 -8.66 -6.93 -20.57
CA THR A 2 -9.53 -5.91 -21.21
C THR A 2 -10.55 -6.50 -22.18
N GLN A 3 -10.15 -7.47 -23.01
CA GLN A 3 -11.07 -8.16 -23.92
C GLN A 3 -12.17 -8.98 -23.19
N LEU A 4 -11.80 -9.64 -22.09
CA LEU A 4 -12.76 -10.37 -21.25
C LEU A 4 -13.74 -9.43 -20.56
N GLN A 5 -13.24 -8.32 -20.03
CA GLN A 5 -14.10 -7.30 -19.44
C GLN A 5 -15.10 -6.75 -20.47
N GLN A 6 -14.64 -6.42 -21.68
CA GLN A 6 -15.51 -5.95 -22.77
C GLN A 6 -16.55 -6.99 -23.20
N ALA A 7 -16.16 -8.27 -23.25
CA ALA A 7 -17.05 -9.35 -23.68
C ALA A 7 -18.13 -9.68 -22.64
N PHE A 8 -17.82 -9.58 -21.36
CA PHE A 8 -18.70 -10.03 -20.27
C PHE A 8 -19.26 -8.89 -19.40
N GLY A 9 -18.83 -7.64 -19.59
CA GLY A 9 -19.28 -6.50 -18.80
C GLY A 9 -18.92 -6.59 -17.30
N SER A 10 -17.96 -7.46 -16.93
CA SER A 10 -17.61 -7.76 -15.54
C SER A 10 -16.73 -6.66 -14.93
N TYR A 11 -16.96 -6.33 -13.66
CA TYR A 11 -15.99 -5.56 -12.90
C TYR A 11 -14.74 -6.40 -12.64
N MET A 12 -13.58 -5.82 -12.86
CA MET A 12 -12.29 -6.49 -12.66
C MET A 12 -11.39 -5.63 -11.79
N HIS A 13 -10.60 -6.27 -10.96
CA HIS A 13 -9.58 -5.61 -10.16
C HIS A 13 -8.22 -6.23 -10.43
N ILE A 14 -7.24 -5.40 -10.83
CA ILE A 14 -5.86 -5.80 -11.01
C ILE A 14 -5.11 -5.46 -9.73
N VAL A 15 -4.73 -6.49 -9.00
CA VAL A 15 -3.98 -6.37 -7.75
C VAL A 15 -2.48 -6.20 -8.00
N HIS A 16 -1.77 -5.54 -7.09
CA HIS A 16 -0.30 -5.40 -7.02
C HIS A 16 0.40 -5.24 -8.38
N LEU A 17 -0.08 -4.33 -9.22
CA LEU A 17 0.54 -4.05 -10.53
C LEU A 17 2.02 -3.66 -10.37
N SER A 18 2.93 -4.46 -10.92
CA SER A 18 4.36 -4.24 -10.86
C SER A 18 4.99 -3.74 -12.16
N SER A 19 4.30 -3.91 -13.31
CA SER A 19 4.81 -3.51 -14.63
C SER A 19 3.91 -2.46 -15.28
N ALA A 20 4.47 -1.29 -15.56
CA ALA A 20 3.79 -0.22 -16.29
C ALA A 20 3.45 -0.59 -17.75
N ASP A 21 4.15 -1.56 -18.35
CA ASP A 21 3.86 -2.02 -19.72
C ASP A 21 2.45 -2.62 -19.84
N ALA A 22 1.93 -3.21 -18.76
CA ALA A 22 0.58 -3.74 -18.75
C ALA A 22 -0.50 -2.66 -18.97
N LEU A 23 -0.18 -1.40 -18.66
CA LEU A 23 -1.09 -0.27 -18.84
C LEU A 23 -1.28 0.13 -20.31
N ARG A 24 -0.40 -0.29 -21.22
CA ARG A 24 -0.52 0.03 -22.66
C ARG A 24 -1.84 -0.46 -23.27
N SER A 25 -2.36 -1.56 -22.73
CA SER A 25 -3.63 -2.15 -23.18
C SER A 25 -4.83 -1.70 -22.32
N TYR A 26 -4.59 -0.85 -21.32
CA TYR A 26 -5.61 -0.37 -20.40
C TYR A 26 -6.25 0.90 -20.93
N ARG A 27 -7.57 0.95 -20.93
CA ARG A 27 -8.36 2.17 -21.18
C ARG A 27 -9.14 2.51 -19.92
N ARG A 28 -8.89 3.70 -19.38
CA ARG A 28 -9.57 4.22 -18.19
C ARG A 28 -11.10 4.22 -18.42
N GLY A 29 -11.86 3.83 -17.40
CA GLY A 29 -13.32 3.90 -17.42
C GLY A 29 -14.05 2.62 -17.87
N HIS A 30 -13.34 1.53 -18.12
CA HIS A 30 -13.93 0.28 -18.60
C HIS A 30 -14.17 -0.77 -17.49
N GLY A 31 -14.57 -0.37 -16.27
CA GLY A 31 -14.89 -1.33 -15.21
C GLY A 31 -13.67 -2.12 -14.68
N ILE A 32 -12.45 -1.58 -14.87
CA ILE A 32 -11.22 -2.18 -14.34
C ILE A 32 -10.61 -1.21 -13.34
N ALA A 33 -10.48 -1.64 -12.09
CA ALA A 33 -9.70 -0.97 -11.07
C ALA A 33 -8.27 -1.54 -11.03
N ILE A 34 -7.28 -0.71 -10.75
CA ILE A 34 -5.88 -1.12 -10.69
C ILE A 34 -5.24 -0.56 -9.42
N GLU A 35 -4.54 -1.41 -8.69
CA GLU A 35 -3.71 -1.02 -7.56
C GLU A 35 -2.24 -1.38 -7.78
N THR A 36 -1.37 -0.67 -7.09
CA THR A 36 0.04 -1.00 -6.96
C THR A 36 0.44 -1.01 -5.49
N CYS A 37 1.70 -1.29 -5.19
CA CYS A 37 2.19 -1.42 -3.83
C CYS A 37 3.37 -0.47 -3.57
N PRO A 38 3.63 -0.08 -2.31
CA PRO A 38 4.80 0.70 -1.95
C PRO A 38 6.11 0.08 -2.45
N HIS A 39 6.20 -1.26 -2.55
CA HIS A 39 7.39 -1.98 -3.03
C HIS A 39 7.83 -1.51 -4.42
N TYR A 40 6.87 -1.46 -5.35
CA TYR A 40 7.11 -1.12 -6.76
C TYR A 40 7.33 0.37 -6.99
N LEU A 41 6.92 1.19 -6.02
CA LEU A 41 7.09 2.65 -6.03
C LEU A 41 8.37 3.10 -5.30
N THR A 42 8.98 2.21 -4.52
CA THR A 42 10.16 2.51 -3.69
C THR A 42 11.43 1.88 -4.25
N PHE A 43 11.39 0.59 -4.51
CA PHE A 43 12.58 -0.18 -4.89
C PHE A 43 12.73 -0.27 -6.41
N ALA A 44 13.97 -0.41 -6.85
CA ALA A 44 14.31 -0.75 -8.21
C ALA A 44 15.23 -1.96 -8.23
N ALA A 45 15.09 -2.82 -9.23
CA ALA A 45 15.85 -4.08 -9.32
C ALA A 45 17.36 -3.86 -9.30
N GLU A 46 17.82 -2.75 -9.90
CA GLU A 46 19.23 -2.36 -9.93
C GLU A 46 19.82 -2.01 -8.57
N ASP A 47 18.98 -1.64 -7.60
CA ASP A 47 19.41 -1.24 -6.26
C ASP A 47 19.41 -2.42 -5.27
N ILE A 48 18.91 -3.59 -5.68
CA ILE A 48 18.81 -4.76 -4.81
C ILE A 48 20.16 -5.48 -4.78
N PRO A 49 20.79 -5.62 -3.58
CA PRO A 49 22.04 -6.33 -3.47
C PRO A 49 21.91 -7.81 -3.86
N TYR A 50 22.96 -8.38 -4.42
CA TYR A 50 22.97 -9.80 -4.73
C TYR A 50 22.70 -10.64 -3.46
N GLY A 51 21.76 -11.56 -3.56
CA GLY A 51 21.37 -12.44 -2.44
C GLY A 51 20.45 -11.79 -1.38
N ALA A 52 20.04 -10.53 -1.53
CA ALA A 52 19.13 -9.85 -0.60
C ALA A 52 17.67 -10.33 -0.80
N THR A 53 17.39 -11.53 -0.36
CA THR A 53 16.10 -12.22 -0.56
C THR A 53 14.92 -11.55 0.15
N GLU A 54 15.17 -10.69 1.12
CA GLU A 54 14.13 -9.87 1.78
C GLU A 54 13.37 -8.97 0.80
N PHE A 55 14.01 -8.60 -0.33
CA PHE A 55 13.37 -7.84 -1.42
C PHE A 55 12.53 -8.71 -2.36
N LYS A 56 12.59 -10.04 -2.26
CA LYS A 56 11.80 -10.89 -3.13
C LYS A 56 10.32 -10.73 -2.84
N CYS A 57 9.55 -10.36 -3.87
CA CYS A 57 8.09 -10.37 -3.87
C CYS A 57 7.56 -10.92 -5.21
N ALA A 58 6.30 -11.27 -5.23
CA ALA A 58 5.61 -11.75 -6.40
C ALA A 58 4.30 -10.95 -6.59
N PRO A 59 4.18 -10.23 -7.71
CA PRO A 59 5.13 -10.03 -8.82
C PRO A 59 6.46 -9.38 -8.40
N PRO A 60 7.55 -9.53 -9.21
CA PRO A 60 8.86 -9.02 -8.83
C PRO A 60 8.97 -7.49 -8.96
N ILE A 61 9.88 -6.92 -8.16
CA ILE A 61 10.36 -5.55 -8.34
C ILE A 61 11.04 -5.44 -9.70
N ARG A 62 10.70 -4.37 -10.44
CA ARG A 62 11.20 -4.11 -11.77
C ARG A 62 12.23 -2.98 -11.75
N GLU A 63 12.69 -2.65 -12.94
CA GLU A 63 13.73 -1.66 -13.22
C GLU A 63 13.31 -0.25 -12.76
N ARG A 64 14.29 0.62 -12.56
CA ARG A 64 14.10 2.02 -12.12
C ARG A 64 13.18 2.79 -13.06
N GLU A 65 13.37 2.64 -14.38
CA GLU A 65 12.52 3.28 -15.37
C GLU A 65 11.04 2.85 -15.22
N ASN A 66 10.80 1.56 -15.00
CA ASN A 66 9.46 1.05 -14.76
C ASN A 66 8.84 1.65 -13.48
N ARG A 67 9.62 1.83 -12.42
CA ARG A 67 9.17 2.50 -11.19
C ARG A 67 8.68 3.92 -11.47
N GLU A 68 9.44 4.71 -12.22
CA GLU A 68 9.04 6.08 -12.56
C GLU A 68 7.79 6.11 -13.44
N ARG A 69 7.63 5.14 -14.33
CA ARG A 69 6.41 5.00 -15.14
C ARG A 69 5.20 4.59 -14.30
N LEU A 70 5.37 3.79 -13.24
CA LEU A 70 4.29 3.49 -12.29
C LEU A 70 3.89 4.75 -11.50
N TRP A 71 4.84 5.58 -11.10
CA TRP A 71 4.56 6.87 -10.47
C TRP A 71 3.76 7.80 -11.40
N ALA A 72 4.17 7.95 -12.65
CA ALA A 72 3.44 8.73 -13.65
C ALA A 72 2.00 8.21 -13.80
N ALA A 73 1.82 6.90 -13.93
CA ALA A 73 0.51 6.27 -14.07
C ALA A 73 -0.39 6.47 -12.83
N LEU A 74 0.20 6.51 -11.63
CA LEU A 74 -0.51 6.79 -10.39
C LEU A 74 -0.96 8.26 -10.32
N GLU A 75 -0.09 9.19 -10.72
CA GLU A 75 -0.41 10.64 -10.77
C GLU A 75 -1.47 10.95 -11.84
N GLU A 76 -1.40 10.32 -13.00
CA GLU A 76 -2.38 10.45 -14.07
C GLU A 76 -3.71 9.74 -13.76
N GLY A 77 -3.74 8.88 -12.72
CA GLY A 77 -4.92 8.12 -12.30
C GLY A 77 -5.21 6.89 -13.15
N ALA A 78 -4.25 6.42 -13.95
CA ALA A 78 -4.34 5.11 -14.60
C ALA A 78 -4.23 3.98 -13.56
N ILE A 79 -3.45 4.18 -12.50
CA ILE A 79 -3.47 3.41 -11.26
C ILE A 79 -4.25 4.22 -10.23
N GLN A 80 -5.22 3.61 -9.56
CA GLN A 80 -6.11 4.34 -8.66
C GLN A 80 -5.75 4.21 -7.18
N MET A 81 -5.04 3.15 -6.78
CA MET A 81 -4.84 2.82 -5.38
C MET A 81 -3.42 2.36 -5.09
N VAL A 82 -3.00 2.58 -3.85
CA VAL A 82 -1.80 2.00 -3.27
C VAL A 82 -2.18 1.19 -2.06
N VAL A 83 -1.87 -0.11 -2.09
CA VAL A 83 -2.19 -1.07 -1.03
C VAL A 83 -0.91 -1.70 -0.50
N SER A 84 -0.93 -2.17 0.75
CA SER A 84 0.29 -2.64 1.40
C SER A 84 0.85 -3.94 0.81
N ASP A 85 0.00 -4.81 0.28
CA ASP A 85 0.37 -6.19 -0.08
C ASP A 85 1.23 -6.86 1.00
N HIS A 86 0.81 -6.69 2.27
CA HIS A 86 1.55 -7.14 3.44
C HIS A 86 1.63 -8.66 3.49
N SER A 87 2.79 -9.21 3.16
CA SER A 87 3.03 -10.65 3.08
C SER A 87 4.27 -11.06 3.89
N PRO A 88 4.16 -11.02 5.25
CA PRO A 88 5.26 -11.36 6.14
C PRO A 88 5.50 -12.87 6.17
N CYS A 89 6.75 -13.27 6.43
CA CYS A 89 7.10 -14.66 6.64
C CYS A 89 8.21 -14.81 7.71
N PRO A 90 8.38 -15.98 8.31
CA PRO A 90 9.55 -16.29 9.12
C PRO A 90 10.84 -16.08 8.33
N SER A 91 11.92 -15.62 9.00
CA SER A 91 13.22 -15.39 8.36
C SER A 91 13.77 -16.62 7.63
N ALA A 92 13.49 -17.80 8.13
CA ALA A 92 13.89 -19.06 7.49
C ALA A 92 13.32 -19.23 6.07
N MET A 93 12.15 -18.66 5.77
CA MET A 93 11.57 -18.70 4.43
C MET A 93 12.20 -17.69 3.45
N LYS A 94 13.04 -16.77 3.95
CA LYS A 94 13.87 -15.87 3.15
C LYS A 94 15.31 -16.33 3.04
N SER A 95 15.67 -17.48 3.67
CA SER A 95 16.99 -18.10 3.53
C SER A 95 17.14 -18.77 2.15
N GLY A 96 18.38 -18.90 1.69
CA GLY A 96 18.68 -19.52 0.40
C GLY A 96 18.85 -18.47 -0.72
N ASP A 97 18.46 -18.83 -1.92
CA ASP A 97 18.54 -18.00 -3.09
C ASP A 97 17.19 -17.36 -3.48
N PHE A 98 17.23 -16.46 -4.46
CA PHE A 98 16.02 -15.79 -4.94
C PHE A 98 14.98 -16.75 -5.54
N SER A 99 15.38 -17.93 -6.04
CA SER A 99 14.43 -18.88 -6.63
C SER A 99 13.58 -19.57 -5.56
N SER A 100 14.19 -19.93 -4.44
CA SER A 100 13.58 -20.70 -3.36
C SER A 100 12.94 -19.83 -2.26
N ALA A 101 13.40 -18.59 -2.06
CA ALA A 101 12.90 -17.71 -1.02
C ALA A 101 11.41 -17.34 -1.20
N TRP A 102 10.71 -17.11 -0.11
CA TRP A 102 9.31 -16.63 -0.10
C TRP A 102 9.15 -15.31 -0.85
N GLY A 103 8.15 -15.23 -1.71
CA GLY A 103 7.83 -14.03 -2.51
C GLY A 103 6.80 -13.14 -1.83
N GLY A 104 7.23 -12.34 -0.85
CA GLY A 104 6.36 -11.38 -0.16
C GLY A 104 7.14 -10.44 0.73
N ILE A 105 6.62 -9.24 0.96
CA ILE A 105 7.25 -8.18 1.76
C ILE A 105 6.32 -7.73 2.87
N ALA A 106 6.86 -7.58 4.08
CA ALA A 106 6.14 -7.00 5.21
C ALA A 106 6.20 -5.47 5.14
N SER A 107 5.05 -4.80 5.08
CA SER A 107 4.97 -3.35 4.84
C SER A 107 3.80 -2.63 5.51
N LEU A 108 2.81 -3.35 6.07
CA LEU A 108 1.53 -2.77 6.52
C LEU A 108 1.72 -1.56 7.43
N GLN A 109 2.53 -1.68 8.47
CA GLN A 109 2.77 -0.62 9.45
C GLN A 109 3.52 0.58 8.85
N LEU A 110 4.36 0.35 7.85
CA LEU A 110 5.23 1.35 7.25
C LEU A 110 4.60 2.06 6.04
N GLY A 111 3.52 1.51 5.49
CA GLY A 111 2.95 1.96 4.22
C GLY A 111 2.66 3.46 4.16
N LEU A 112 2.07 4.03 5.22
CA LEU A 112 1.77 5.47 5.27
C LEU A 112 3.06 6.31 5.28
N ALA A 113 4.05 5.95 6.10
CA ALA A 113 5.33 6.68 6.19
C ALA A 113 6.12 6.61 4.88
N ILE A 114 6.16 5.42 4.25
CA ILE A 114 6.81 5.22 2.96
C ILE A 114 6.18 6.11 1.90
N MET A 115 4.87 6.04 1.75
CA MET A 115 4.15 6.81 0.74
C MET A 115 4.20 8.31 1.03
N TRP A 116 4.14 8.73 2.30
CA TRP A 116 4.32 10.11 2.70
C TRP A 116 5.67 10.67 2.24
N LYS A 117 6.76 9.95 2.52
CA LYS A 117 8.09 10.37 2.11
C LYS A 117 8.16 10.59 0.60
N HIS A 118 7.67 9.64 -0.19
CA HIS A 118 7.69 9.76 -1.65
C HIS A 118 6.81 10.91 -2.17
N VAL A 119 5.63 11.10 -1.60
CA VAL A 119 4.72 12.21 -1.95
C VAL A 119 5.38 13.54 -1.64
N HIS A 120 6.01 13.68 -0.47
CA HIS A 120 6.73 14.88 -0.05
C HIS A 120 7.93 15.17 -0.97
N ASP A 121 8.80 14.19 -1.20
CA ASP A 121 10.02 14.34 -1.99
C ASP A 121 9.74 14.66 -3.46
N ARG A 122 8.60 14.22 -3.98
CA ARG A 122 8.14 14.47 -5.36
C ARG A 122 7.32 15.75 -5.49
N GLY A 123 7.03 16.46 -4.40
CA GLY A 123 6.17 17.65 -4.41
C GLY A 123 4.71 17.36 -4.77
N ILE A 124 4.26 16.13 -4.57
CA ILE A 124 2.87 15.74 -4.84
C ILE A 124 1.97 16.23 -3.71
N ALA A 125 0.78 16.73 -4.05
CA ALA A 125 -0.15 17.24 -3.04
C ALA A 125 -0.58 16.15 -2.05
N PRO A 126 -0.52 16.38 -0.73
CA PRO A 126 -0.85 15.38 0.31
C PRO A 126 -2.23 14.75 0.16
N LYS A 127 -3.20 15.46 -0.40
CA LYS A 127 -4.54 14.92 -0.66
C LYS A 127 -4.54 13.69 -1.56
N ARG A 128 -3.54 13.54 -2.44
CA ARG A 128 -3.40 12.36 -3.31
C ARG A 128 -3.17 11.09 -2.51
N LEU A 129 -2.43 11.21 -1.39
CA LEU A 129 -2.22 10.09 -0.48
C LEU A 129 -3.55 9.57 0.10
N ILE A 130 -4.44 10.49 0.49
CA ILE A 130 -5.77 10.16 1.01
C ILE A 130 -6.62 9.49 -0.09
N GLU A 131 -6.57 10.01 -1.31
CA GLU A 131 -7.26 9.42 -2.46
C GLU A 131 -6.78 7.98 -2.70
N TRP A 132 -5.47 7.77 -2.78
CA TRP A 132 -4.88 6.46 -3.12
C TRP A 132 -5.00 5.41 -2.01
N MET A 133 -4.96 5.81 -0.74
CA MET A 133 -4.89 4.86 0.39
C MET A 133 -6.18 4.79 1.21
N SER A 134 -7.17 5.65 0.95
CA SER A 134 -8.42 5.68 1.72
C SER A 134 -9.66 5.77 0.83
N ALA A 135 -9.84 6.85 0.08
CA ALA A 135 -11.09 7.09 -0.65
C ALA A 135 -11.30 6.07 -1.78
N ASN A 136 -10.29 5.82 -2.60
CA ASN A 136 -10.41 4.88 -3.71
C ASN A 136 -10.55 3.42 -3.25
N PRO A 137 -9.79 2.93 -2.25
CA PRO A 137 -10.04 1.61 -1.64
C PRO A 137 -11.45 1.47 -1.05
N ALA A 138 -11.97 2.50 -0.39
CA ALA A 138 -13.35 2.49 0.12
C ALA A 138 -14.38 2.38 -1.00
N GLY A 139 -14.14 3.10 -2.11
CA GLY A 139 -14.96 3.01 -3.32
C GLY A 139 -14.95 1.61 -3.93
N LEU A 140 -13.77 0.99 -4.07
CA LEU A 140 -13.63 -0.38 -4.56
C LEU A 140 -14.37 -1.39 -3.68
N ALA A 141 -14.30 -1.20 -2.35
CA ALA A 141 -14.96 -2.08 -1.39
C ALA A 141 -16.49 -1.89 -1.32
N GLY A 142 -17.07 -0.99 -2.14
CA GLY A 142 -18.51 -0.70 -2.10
C GLY A 142 -18.96 0.15 -0.90
N LEU A 143 -18.03 0.84 -0.24
CA LEU A 143 -18.27 1.61 0.98
C LEU A 143 -18.05 3.14 0.82
N PRO A 144 -18.27 3.76 -0.37
CA PRO A 144 -17.88 5.16 -0.62
C PRO A 144 -18.74 6.17 0.15
N TYR A 145 -19.87 5.76 0.71
CA TYR A 145 -20.78 6.61 1.50
C TYR A 145 -20.60 6.44 3.02
N ARG A 146 -19.62 5.63 3.42
CA ARG A 146 -19.40 5.28 4.81
C ARG A 146 -17.94 5.39 5.25
N LYS A 147 -17.00 5.18 4.31
CA LYS A 147 -15.55 5.10 4.56
C LYS A 147 -14.77 6.00 3.59
N GLY A 148 -13.51 6.29 3.91
CA GLY A 148 -12.58 6.97 3.02
C GLY A 148 -12.65 8.49 3.03
N ALA A 149 -13.53 9.09 3.82
CA ALA A 149 -13.65 10.53 3.98
C ALA A 149 -13.98 10.94 5.42
N ILE A 150 -13.66 12.17 5.77
CA ILE A 150 -14.11 12.80 7.01
C ILE A 150 -15.32 13.68 6.65
N ALA A 151 -16.53 13.15 6.88
CA ALA A 151 -17.78 13.83 6.55
C ALA A 151 -18.89 13.41 7.51
N PRO A 152 -19.94 14.22 7.69
CA PRO A 152 -21.12 13.84 8.47
C PRO A 152 -21.75 12.57 7.90
N GLY A 153 -22.07 11.61 8.79
CA GLY A 153 -22.64 10.30 8.43
C GLY A 153 -21.62 9.21 8.11
N PHE A 154 -20.33 9.57 7.99
CA PHE A 154 -19.26 8.57 7.82
C PHE A 154 -18.83 7.99 9.17
N ASP A 155 -18.32 6.75 9.14
CA ASP A 155 -17.68 6.16 10.31
C ASP A 155 -16.44 7.00 10.68
N ALA A 156 -16.29 7.30 11.96
CA ALA A 156 -15.12 8.02 12.47
C ALA A 156 -13.91 7.07 12.58
N ASP A 157 -13.46 6.56 11.42
CA ASP A 157 -12.23 5.80 11.27
C ASP A 157 -11.12 6.79 10.94
N LEU A 158 -10.34 7.17 11.94
CA LEU A 158 -9.41 8.29 11.84
C LEU A 158 -8.00 7.87 12.21
N VAL A 159 -7.02 8.44 11.52
CA VAL A 159 -5.60 8.34 11.86
C VAL A 159 -5.09 9.74 12.20
N ILE A 160 -4.47 9.88 13.36
CA ILE A 160 -3.69 11.07 13.73
C ILE A 160 -2.25 10.77 13.38
N TRP A 161 -1.73 11.51 12.43
CA TRP A 161 -0.42 11.33 11.83
C TRP A 161 0.46 12.57 12.04
N ASN A 162 1.68 12.36 12.54
CA ASN A 162 2.71 13.40 12.63
C ASN A 162 3.82 13.11 11.60
N PRO A 163 3.88 13.83 10.48
CA PRO A 163 4.84 13.58 9.41
C PRO A 163 6.30 13.87 9.80
N ASN A 164 6.52 14.66 10.85
CA ASN A 164 7.84 15.09 11.30
C ASN A 164 8.36 14.28 12.50
N ALA A 165 7.56 13.37 13.03
CA ALA A 165 7.99 12.54 14.13
C ALA A 165 9.05 11.53 13.70
N ALA A 166 9.84 11.06 14.65
CA ALA A 166 10.71 9.91 14.44
C ALA A 166 9.88 8.68 14.05
N PRO A 167 10.38 7.81 13.16
CA PRO A 167 9.69 6.57 12.81
C PRO A 167 9.52 5.68 14.04
N PRO A 168 8.54 4.75 14.01
CA PRO A 168 8.31 3.85 15.13
C PRO A 168 9.58 3.03 15.43
N ALA A 169 9.94 2.95 16.71
CA ALA A 169 11.11 2.18 17.16
C ALA A 169 10.91 0.67 17.01
N GLU A 170 9.67 0.22 16.96
CA GLU A 170 9.32 -1.19 16.90
C GLU A 170 8.24 -1.47 15.82
N LEU A 171 8.43 -2.57 15.11
CA LEU A 171 7.41 -3.13 14.22
C LEU A 171 6.48 -4.05 15.02
N HIS A 172 5.17 -3.87 14.91
CA HIS A 172 4.19 -4.63 15.68
C HIS A 172 3.81 -5.97 15.06
N HIS A 173 4.05 -6.16 13.74
CA HIS A 173 3.78 -7.43 13.10
C HIS A 173 4.70 -8.57 13.58
N ARG A 174 4.21 -9.81 13.53
CA ARG A 174 4.86 -10.99 14.13
C ARG A 174 6.28 -11.24 13.59
N HIS A 175 6.47 -11.18 12.28
CA HIS A 175 7.75 -11.43 11.62
C HIS A 175 8.36 -10.09 11.21
N LYS A 176 9.41 -9.67 11.92
CA LYS A 176 10.00 -8.33 11.82
C LYS A 176 10.83 -8.09 10.55
N LEU A 177 11.05 -9.13 9.72
CA LEU A 177 11.85 -9.03 8.51
C LEU A 177 11.14 -8.21 7.44
N THR A 178 11.82 -7.15 6.98
CA THR A 178 11.35 -6.29 5.89
C THR A 178 12.56 -5.62 5.22
N PRO A 179 12.54 -5.40 3.89
CA PRO A 179 13.60 -4.65 3.22
C PRO A 179 13.55 -3.14 3.52
N TYR A 180 12.44 -2.65 4.07
CA TYR A 180 12.32 -1.26 4.46
C TYR A 180 13.14 -0.98 5.71
N GLN A 181 13.96 0.07 5.66
CA GLN A 181 14.70 0.58 6.82
C GLN A 181 13.84 1.66 7.50
N PRO A 182 13.19 1.40 8.65
CA PRO A 182 12.22 2.33 9.24
C PRO A 182 12.77 3.75 9.42
N HIS A 183 14.05 3.90 9.78
CA HIS A 183 14.70 5.20 9.98
C HIS A 183 14.76 6.08 8.72
N GLN A 184 14.56 5.52 7.53
CA GLN A 184 14.51 6.27 6.27
C GLN A 184 13.14 6.88 5.98
N TYR A 185 12.10 6.51 6.74
CA TYR A 185 10.72 6.92 6.52
C TYR A 185 10.18 7.67 7.74
N PRO A 186 10.34 9.02 7.77
CA PRO A 186 9.88 9.83 8.88
C PRO A 186 8.37 9.81 9.00
N GLY A 187 7.91 10.09 10.21
CA GLY A 187 6.50 10.18 10.53
C GLY A 187 6.01 9.02 11.40
N ALA A 188 5.08 9.33 12.28
CA ALA A 188 4.49 8.37 13.18
C ALA A 188 2.97 8.53 13.27
N VAL A 189 2.27 7.41 13.36
CA VAL A 189 0.87 7.38 13.78
C VAL A 189 0.83 7.61 15.27
N GLU A 190 0.22 8.71 15.69
CA GLU A 190 0.04 9.02 17.11
C GLU A 190 -1.20 8.35 17.69
N ALA A 191 -2.30 8.30 16.94
CA ALA A 191 -3.49 7.58 17.35
C ALA A 191 -4.30 7.07 16.16
N THR A 192 -5.04 5.99 16.37
CA THR A 192 -6.00 5.44 15.42
C THR A 192 -7.35 5.24 16.10
N PHE A 193 -8.40 5.65 15.42
CA PHE A 193 -9.77 5.50 15.86
C PHE A 193 -10.52 4.59 14.90
N LEU A 194 -11.36 3.73 15.44
CA LEU A 194 -12.30 2.87 14.71
C LEU A 194 -13.72 3.20 15.18
N ARG A 195 -14.53 3.75 14.30
CA ARG A 195 -15.90 4.22 14.61
C ARG A 195 -15.95 5.11 15.87
N GLY A 196 -14.99 6.05 15.98
CA GLY A 196 -14.87 6.98 17.10
C GLY A 196 -14.23 6.41 18.37
N GLN A 197 -13.93 5.12 18.42
CA GLN A 197 -13.23 4.51 19.56
C GLN A 197 -11.73 4.45 19.30
N LYS A 198 -10.92 4.95 20.21
CA LYS A 198 -9.46 4.90 20.09
C LYS A 198 -8.98 3.46 20.27
N ILE A 199 -8.33 2.92 19.25
CA ILE A 199 -7.83 1.55 19.21
C ILE A 199 -6.30 1.46 19.29
N TYR A 200 -5.60 2.58 19.07
CA TYR A 200 -4.16 2.68 19.15
C TYR A 200 -3.75 4.08 19.59
N GLU A 201 -2.75 4.19 20.43
CA GLU A 201 -2.09 5.44 20.80
C GLU A 201 -0.63 5.19 21.17
N ARG A 202 0.31 5.79 20.42
CA ARG A 202 1.76 5.83 20.69
C ARG A 202 2.34 4.49 21.17
N GLY A 203 2.09 3.41 20.45
CA GLY A 203 2.60 2.06 20.76
C GLY A 203 1.67 1.19 21.59
N SER A 204 0.59 1.75 22.14
CA SER A 204 -0.38 1.03 22.97
C SER A 204 -1.64 0.69 22.17
N PHE A 205 -2.10 -0.55 22.24
CA PHE A 205 -3.31 -1.02 21.58
C PHE A 205 -4.47 -1.11 22.57
N ALA A 206 -5.71 -1.02 22.08
CA ALA A 206 -6.90 -1.34 22.88
C ALA A 206 -6.81 -2.78 23.41
N SER A 207 -7.36 -3.00 24.60
CA SER A 207 -7.30 -4.30 25.30
C SER A 207 -8.11 -5.41 24.61
N ALA A 208 -9.07 -5.04 23.75
CA ALA A 208 -9.88 -5.99 23.00
C ALA A 208 -10.01 -5.58 21.53
N PRO A 209 -10.14 -6.55 20.60
CA PRO A 209 -10.43 -6.27 19.20
C PRO A 209 -11.83 -5.65 19.05
N LEU A 210 -11.93 -4.51 18.34
CA LEU A 210 -13.20 -3.82 18.08
C LEU A 210 -13.63 -3.93 16.60
N GLY A 211 -12.91 -4.72 15.79
CA GLY A 211 -13.19 -4.94 14.39
C GLY A 211 -14.54 -5.63 14.16
N ALA A 212 -15.20 -5.30 13.05
CA ALA A 212 -16.40 -5.98 12.59
C ALA A 212 -16.33 -6.18 11.08
N ILE A 213 -16.93 -7.28 10.61
CA ILE A 213 -17.06 -7.53 9.17
C ILE A 213 -18.12 -6.55 8.64
N LEU A 214 -17.70 -5.77 7.64
CA LEU A 214 -18.60 -4.87 6.93
C LEU A 214 -19.12 -5.57 5.67
N LYS A 215 -20.37 -5.29 5.33
CA LYS A 215 -20.97 -5.65 4.05
C LYS A 215 -21.27 -4.37 3.29
N PRO A 216 -21.06 -4.35 1.96
CA PRO A 216 -21.48 -3.25 1.09
C PRO A 216 -22.96 -2.97 1.19
#